data_565835348994d5671a1db858a99e81b0
#
_entry.id   565835348994d5671a1db858a99e81b0
#
_cell.length_a   1.000
_cell.length_b   1.000
_cell.length_c   1.000
_cell.angle_alpha   90.00
_cell.angle_beta   90.00
_cell.angle_gamma   90.00
#
_symmetry.space_group_name_H-M   'P 1'
#
loop_
_entity.id
_entity.type
_entity.pdbx_description
1 polymer ?
#
loop_
_entity_poly.entity_id
_entity_poly.type
_entity_poly.pdbx_seq_one_letter_code
_entity_poly.pdbx_strand_id
1 'polypeptide(L)'
;MRQLKIQKSITNRNSEALDKYLVEIGRAPMVSIEEEIELAQAIKKGGRAGERAKNKLVEANLRFVVSVAKQYQHQGLTLTDLIDEGNIGLIKAAERFDGTRGFKFISYAVW
;
A
#
# COMPACT_ATOMS: atom_id res chain seq x y z
N MET A 1 36.16 8.54 0.85
CA MET A 1 36.16 7.08 0.76
C MET A 1 35.40 6.42 1.91
N ARG A 2 35.71 6.76 3.16
CA ARG A 2 34.98 6.21 4.33
C ARG A 2 33.49 6.62 4.35
N GLN A 3 33.20 7.86 3.98
CA GLN A 3 31.82 8.34 3.91
C GLN A 3 31.01 7.57 2.86
N LEU A 4 31.62 7.31 1.71
CA LEU A 4 30.99 6.53 0.65
C LEU A 4 30.67 5.11 1.11
N LYS A 5 31.55 4.46 1.89
CA LYS A 5 31.30 3.13 2.44
C LYS A 5 30.16 3.15 3.44
N ILE A 6 30.09 4.17 4.31
CA ILE A 6 29.01 4.29 5.30
C ILE A 6 27.68 4.52 4.60
N GLN A 7 27.63 5.41 3.62
CA GLN A 7 26.43 5.68 2.83
C GLN A 7 25.98 4.44 2.07
N LYS A 8 26.93 3.72 1.48
CA LYS A 8 26.63 2.48 0.75
C LYS A 8 26.07 1.42 1.67
N SER A 9 26.60 1.31 2.89
CA SER A 9 26.12 0.38 3.90
C SER A 9 24.69 0.72 4.33
N ILE A 10 24.40 1.99 4.58
CA ILE A 10 23.07 2.46 4.95
C ILE A 10 22.09 2.23 3.80
N THR A 11 22.51 2.57 2.58
CA THR A 11 21.71 2.36 1.38
C THR A 11 21.40 0.88 1.16
N ASN A 12 22.38 0.00 1.39
CA ASN A 12 22.18 -1.43 1.26
C ASN A 12 21.16 -1.95 2.27
N ARG A 13 21.23 -1.51 3.53
CA ARG A 13 20.24 -1.89 4.55
C ARG A 13 18.82 -1.47 4.13
N ASN A 14 18.68 -0.24 3.66
CA ASN A 14 17.39 0.27 3.19
C ASN A 14 16.91 -0.52 1.97
N SER A 15 17.82 -0.86 1.06
CA SER A 15 17.50 -1.64 -0.12
C SER A 15 17.07 -3.06 0.24
N GLU A 16 17.76 -3.69 1.20
CA GLU A 16 17.41 -5.04 1.67
C GLU A 16 16.04 -5.04 2.34
N ALA A 17 15.77 -4.06 3.20
CA ALA A 17 14.48 -3.94 3.87
C ALA A 17 13.37 -3.69 2.84
N LEU A 18 13.62 -2.86 1.85
CA LEU A 18 12.67 -2.58 0.78
C LEU A 18 12.43 -3.82 -0.07
N ASP A 19 13.49 -4.52 -0.46
CA ASP A 19 13.37 -5.76 -1.24
C ASP A 19 12.54 -6.80 -0.52
N LYS A 20 12.77 -6.97 0.78
CA LYS A 20 11.99 -7.89 1.61
C LYS A 20 10.51 -7.47 1.64
N TYR A 21 10.25 -6.19 1.82
CA TYR A 21 8.90 -5.66 1.80
C TYR A 21 8.20 -5.95 0.47
N LEU A 22 8.89 -5.72 -0.66
CA LEU A 22 8.33 -5.97 -1.99
C LEU A 22 7.98 -7.44 -2.20
N VAL A 23 8.80 -8.35 -1.68
CA VAL A 23 8.51 -9.78 -1.73
C VAL A 23 7.27 -10.11 -0.92
N GLU A 24 7.17 -9.57 0.29
CA GLU A 24 6.04 -9.83 1.18
C GLU A 24 4.72 -9.34 0.59
N ILE A 25 4.68 -8.11 0.08
CA ILE A 25 3.44 -7.57 -0.51
C ILE A 25 3.05 -8.31 -1.79
N GLY A 26 4.03 -8.86 -2.50
CA GLY A 26 3.78 -9.65 -3.71
C GLY A 26 3.07 -10.97 -3.44
N ARG A 27 3.10 -11.45 -2.21
CA ARG A 27 2.43 -12.70 -1.81
C ARG A 27 0.94 -12.52 -1.51
N ALA A 28 0.51 -11.28 -1.24
CA ALA A 28 -0.88 -11.02 -0.95
C ALA A 28 -1.73 -11.28 -2.19
N PRO A 29 -2.83 -12.04 -2.09
CA PRO A 29 -3.66 -12.31 -3.26
C PRO A 29 -4.39 -11.04 -3.69
N MET A 30 -4.58 -10.92 -4.99
CA MET A 30 -5.41 -9.85 -5.54
C MET A 30 -6.88 -10.16 -5.26
N VAL A 31 -7.68 -9.11 -5.09
CA VAL A 31 -9.11 -9.27 -4.88
C VAL A 31 -9.88 -8.80 -6.12
N SER A 32 -10.99 -9.49 -6.41
CA SER A 32 -11.88 -9.12 -7.50
C SER A 32 -12.76 -7.93 -7.09
N ILE A 33 -13.46 -7.35 -8.06
CA ILE A 33 -14.42 -6.26 -7.78
C ILE A 33 -15.52 -6.76 -6.84
N GLU A 34 -15.99 -7.98 -7.03
CA GLU A 34 -17.02 -8.58 -6.20
C GLU A 34 -16.55 -8.76 -4.76
N GLU A 35 -15.31 -9.21 -4.58
CA GLU A 35 -14.70 -9.32 -3.25
C GLU A 35 -14.52 -7.96 -2.61
N GLU A 36 -14.15 -6.94 -3.38
CA GLU A 36 -14.03 -5.58 -2.87
C GLU A 36 -15.35 -5.05 -2.33
N ILE A 37 -16.45 -5.33 -3.01
CA ILE A 37 -17.79 -4.95 -2.56
C ILE A 37 -18.10 -5.63 -1.23
N GLU A 38 -17.83 -6.93 -1.11
CA GLU A 38 -18.03 -7.69 0.14
C GLU A 38 -17.18 -7.12 1.27
N LEU A 39 -15.91 -6.80 0.98
CA LEU A 39 -15.01 -6.20 1.97
C LEU A 39 -15.51 -4.83 2.41
N ALA A 40 -15.98 -4.01 1.47
CA ALA A 40 -16.53 -2.69 1.79
C ALA A 40 -17.73 -2.81 2.72
N GLN A 41 -18.61 -3.77 2.48
CA GLN A 41 -19.76 -4.01 3.34
C GLN A 41 -19.33 -4.41 4.75
N ALA A 42 -18.32 -5.28 4.88
CA ALA A 42 -17.79 -5.70 6.16
C ALA A 42 -17.13 -4.53 6.90
N ILE A 43 -16.40 -3.67 6.21
CA ILE A 43 -15.78 -2.47 6.78
C ILE A 43 -16.86 -1.55 7.34
N LYS A 44 -17.94 -1.37 6.60
CA LYS A 44 -19.05 -0.51 7.01
C LYS A 44 -19.73 -1.01 8.27
N LYS A 45 -19.86 -2.33 8.42
CA LYS A 45 -20.44 -2.94 9.62
C LYS A 45 -19.53 -2.78 10.84
N GLY A 46 -18.22 -2.64 10.63
CA GLY A 46 -17.27 -2.44 11.71
C GLY A 46 -16.94 -3.72 12.49
N GLY A 47 -16.41 -3.53 13.70
CA GLY A 47 -15.98 -4.65 14.54
C GLY A 47 -14.71 -5.31 14.04
N ARG A 48 -14.42 -6.51 14.56
CA ARG A 48 -13.21 -7.25 14.17
C ARG A 48 -13.26 -7.71 12.71
N ALA A 49 -14.44 -8.08 12.23
CA ALA A 49 -14.62 -8.48 10.84
C ALA A 49 -14.34 -7.29 9.90
N GLY A 50 -14.78 -6.09 10.30
CA GLY A 50 -14.50 -4.88 9.55
C GLY A 50 -13.03 -4.53 9.51
N GLU A 51 -12.32 -4.69 10.63
CA GLU A 51 -10.87 -4.47 10.69
C GLU A 51 -10.12 -5.46 9.79
N ARG A 52 -10.50 -6.74 9.84
CA ARG A 52 -9.89 -7.75 8.98
C ARG A 52 -10.14 -7.49 7.51
N ALA A 53 -11.35 -7.05 7.18
CA ALA A 53 -11.72 -6.71 5.81
C ALA A 53 -10.91 -5.51 5.31
N LYS A 54 -10.75 -4.48 6.15
CA LYS A 54 -9.94 -3.31 5.82
C LYS A 54 -8.49 -3.71 5.55
N ASN A 55 -7.91 -4.52 6.44
CA ASN A 55 -6.53 -4.98 6.28
C ASN A 55 -6.36 -5.80 5.00
N LYS A 56 -7.29 -6.67 4.69
CA LYS A 56 -7.25 -7.47 3.46
C LYS A 56 -7.31 -6.58 2.22
N LEU A 57 -8.18 -5.59 2.23
CA LEU A 57 -8.30 -4.64 1.12
C LEU A 57 -7.01 -3.85 0.92
N VAL A 58 -6.43 -3.36 2.01
CA VAL A 58 -5.16 -2.62 1.98
C VAL A 58 -4.04 -3.52 1.46
N GLU A 59 -3.88 -4.72 2.01
CA GLU A 59 -2.81 -5.65 1.63
C GLU A 59 -2.87 -6.00 0.14
N ALA A 60 -4.06 -6.20 -0.39
CA ALA A 60 -4.24 -6.53 -1.80
C ALA A 60 -3.80 -5.40 -2.75
N ASN A 61 -3.65 -4.18 -2.23
CA ASN A 61 -3.36 -3.00 -3.03
C ASN A 61 -2.01 -2.35 -2.70
N LEU A 62 -1.20 -2.94 -1.83
CA LEU A 62 0.10 -2.37 -1.46
C LEU A 62 1.05 -2.28 -2.65
N ARG A 63 1.00 -3.25 -3.56
CA ARG A 63 1.84 -3.24 -4.77
C ARG A 63 1.56 -2.04 -5.64
N PHE A 64 0.31 -1.62 -5.69
CA PHE A 64 -0.07 -0.46 -6.48
C PHE A 64 0.52 0.83 -5.89
N VAL A 65 0.52 0.94 -4.57
CA VAL A 65 1.15 2.09 -3.89
C VAL A 65 2.63 2.18 -4.27
N VAL A 66 3.35 1.05 -4.30
CA VAL A 66 4.75 1.04 -4.71
C VAL A 66 4.90 1.50 -6.16
N SER A 67 4.03 1.04 -7.05
CA SER A 67 4.08 1.44 -8.47
C SER A 67 3.89 2.95 -8.63
N VAL A 68 2.93 3.53 -7.90
CA VAL A 68 2.71 4.97 -7.93
C VAL A 68 3.89 5.72 -7.32
N ALA A 69 4.41 5.25 -6.18
CA ALA A 69 5.54 5.87 -5.52
C ALA A 69 6.77 5.95 -6.43
N LYS A 70 7.01 4.91 -7.22
CA LYS A 70 8.12 4.90 -8.18
C LYS A 70 8.04 6.02 -9.22
N GLN A 71 6.82 6.43 -9.58
CA GLN A 71 6.63 7.52 -10.53
C GLN A 71 7.03 8.88 -9.96
N TYR A 72 7.01 9.01 -8.64
CA TYR A 72 7.33 10.25 -7.95
C TYR A 72 8.71 10.27 -7.33
N GLN A 73 9.55 9.27 -7.61
CA GLN A 73 10.94 9.27 -7.17
C GLN A 73 11.68 10.49 -7.73
N HIS A 74 12.71 10.91 -7.02
CA HIS A 74 13.60 12.00 -7.44
C HIS A 74 12.98 13.39 -7.37
N GLN A 75 11.89 13.53 -6.63
CA GLN A 75 11.22 14.83 -6.43
C GLN A 75 11.33 15.32 -4.99
N GLY A 76 12.39 14.91 -4.29
CA GLY A 76 12.68 15.40 -2.95
C GLY A 76 12.40 14.44 -1.82
N LEU A 77 11.60 13.39 -2.06
CA LEU A 77 11.32 12.34 -1.07
C LEU A 77 11.93 11.02 -1.52
N THR A 78 12.33 10.20 -0.55
CA THR A 78 12.82 8.86 -0.84
C THR A 78 11.66 7.95 -1.24
N LEU A 79 11.97 6.84 -1.90
CA LEU A 79 10.95 5.86 -2.26
C LEU A 79 10.24 5.33 -1.01
N THR A 80 10.97 5.07 0.07
CA THR A 80 10.41 4.60 1.32
C THR A 80 9.42 5.61 1.89
N ASP A 81 9.77 6.90 1.90
CA ASP A 81 8.86 7.96 2.37
C ASP A 81 7.60 8.03 1.52
N LEU A 82 7.73 7.90 0.21
CA LEU A 82 6.59 7.92 -0.71
C LEU A 82 5.67 6.73 -0.48
N ILE A 83 6.23 5.54 -0.24
CA ILE A 83 5.46 4.35 0.08
C ILE A 83 4.71 4.54 1.40
N ASP A 84 5.37 5.05 2.43
CA ASP A 84 4.75 5.29 3.73
C ASP A 84 3.58 6.26 3.62
N GLU A 85 3.76 7.36 2.89
CA GLU A 85 2.69 8.33 2.65
C GLU A 85 1.54 7.71 1.86
N GLY A 86 1.86 6.95 0.83
CA GLY A 86 0.86 6.26 0.03
C GLY A 86 0.06 5.25 0.83
N ASN A 87 0.72 4.50 1.71
CA ASN A 87 0.06 3.52 2.56
C ASN A 87 -0.88 4.18 3.57
N ILE A 88 -0.50 5.33 4.13
CA ILE A 88 -1.38 6.09 5.02
C ILE A 88 -2.65 6.50 4.25
N GLY A 89 -2.48 7.02 3.04
CA GLY A 89 -3.61 7.39 2.19
C GLY A 89 -4.49 6.18 1.83
N LEU A 90 -3.87 5.04 1.56
CA LEU A 90 -4.57 3.80 1.24
C LEU A 90 -5.44 3.32 2.42
N ILE A 91 -4.91 3.37 3.64
CA ILE A 91 -5.64 2.99 4.84
C ILE A 91 -6.84 3.91 5.05
N LYS A 92 -6.64 5.22 4.91
CA LYS A 92 -7.74 6.20 5.04
C LYS A 92 -8.81 5.98 3.98
N ALA A 93 -8.40 5.69 2.74
CA ALA A 93 -9.32 5.41 1.66
C ALA A 93 -10.13 4.14 1.94
N ALA A 94 -9.50 3.10 2.49
CA ALA A 94 -10.17 1.85 2.83
C ALA A 94 -11.28 2.06 3.87
N GLU A 95 -11.05 2.93 4.84
CA GLU A 95 -12.05 3.25 5.86
C GLU A 95 -13.29 3.91 5.28
N ARG A 96 -13.16 4.58 4.14
CA ARG A 96 -14.26 5.34 3.50
C ARG A 96 -14.80 4.66 2.26
N PHE A 97 -14.23 3.54 1.85
CA PHE A 97 -14.62 2.89 0.62
C PHE A 97 -16.01 2.30 0.72
N ASP A 98 -16.87 2.68 -0.20
CA ASP A 98 -18.27 2.30 -0.23
C ASP A 98 -18.52 1.04 -1.07
N GLY A 99 -17.80 0.87 -2.16
CA GLY A 99 -18.01 -0.28 -3.06
C GLY A 99 -19.25 -0.21 -3.93
N THR A 100 -20.16 0.71 -3.67
CA THR A 100 -21.44 0.80 -4.39
C THR A 100 -21.34 1.53 -5.73
N ARG A 101 -20.22 2.22 -5.98
CA ARG A 101 -20.05 3.06 -7.17
C ARG A 101 -19.48 2.31 -8.37
N GLY A 102 -19.24 1.00 -8.26
CA GLY A 102 -18.73 0.20 -9.36
C GLY A 102 -17.27 0.43 -9.73
N PHE A 103 -16.53 1.19 -8.93
CA PHE A 103 -15.09 1.41 -9.14
C PHE A 103 -14.29 0.36 -8.40
N LYS A 104 -13.15 -0.02 -8.96
CA LYS A 104 -12.15 -0.71 -8.16
C LYS A 104 -11.65 0.23 -7.06
N PHE A 105 -11.38 -0.34 -5.89
CA PHE A 105 -10.88 0.41 -4.74
C PHE A 105 -9.66 1.27 -5.10
N ILE A 106 -8.75 0.75 -5.90
CA ILE A 106 -7.52 1.48 -6.23
C ILE A 106 -7.79 2.78 -6.99
N SER A 107 -8.83 2.81 -7.81
CA SER A 107 -9.22 4.03 -8.53
C SER A 107 -9.69 5.11 -7.57
N TYR A 108 -10.31 4.72 -6.46
CA TYR A 108 -10.73 5.63 -5.41
C TYR A 108 -9.54 6.09 -4.54
N ALA A 109 -8.65 5.16 -4.20
CA ALA A 109 -7.56 5.40 -3.26
C ALA A 109 -6.47 6.32 -3.80
N VAL A 110 -6.29 6.38 -5.12
CA VAL A 110 -5.24 7.19 -5.76
C VAL A 110 -5.48 8.68 -5.55
N TRP A 111 -6.70 9.08 -5.28
CA TRP A 111 -7.09 10.47 -5.11
C TRP A 111 -7.57 10.75 -3.70
#